data_7e4454d1bcf15e2b0201d147967d0856
#
_entry.id   7e4454d1bcf15e2b0201d147967d0856
#
_cell.length_a   1.000
_cell.length_b   1.000
_cell.length_c   1.000
_cell.angle_alpha   90.00
_cell.angle_beta   90.00
_cell.angle_gamma   90.00
#
_symmetry.space_group_name_H-M   'P 1'
#
loop_
_entity.id
_entity.type
_entity.pdbx_description
1 polymer ?
#
loop_
_entity_poly.entity_id
_entity_poly.type
_entity_poly.pdbx_seq_one_letter_code
_entity_poly.pdbx_strand_id
1 'polypeptide(L)'
;SYSVEDGLPHLLANSGLQAQRQSNGGYVLVANSTDDALELGATQVTANQLGTVTEGTGSYTPGTIATATRMVLTPRETPQSISVITRQHMDDFALNSIDDVMRHTPGITLSTLDSERTNYFSRGFSVENFQYDGIPTLRNSAYSSGQTLSDMAIYDRVEILKGARGLLTGAGPPGATINLIRKKPTREFKGSVELGVGRWDNYRSQVDVSGPLTDSGNVRGRAVAAYQDKNSFVDRYERKTNVYFGTLEADLDEDTLLTVGFDYQNSDPQGSGWSGSRPLFDRSGNRIDVKRSFNNGAKWSSWEQYTQSVFSTLEHNFENGWVVKGQYTHQFTGYDAPMGAIQLGPFTASGLSTLYANKFTGHTRADSGDIYASGPFSLGGREHELVIGASASNSRWRGKDYGAPIHANGRVVDFWNFDGNFAEPDWGKPTRIIDET
;
A
#
# COMPACT_ATOMS: atom_id res chain seq x y z
N SER A 1 -21.77 4.65 -51.06
CA SER A 1 -20.60 3.80 -50.79
C SER A 1 -19.37 4.57 -51.22
N TYR A 2 -18.47 4.83 -50.29
CA TYR A 2 -17.19 5.44 -50.59
C TYR A 2 -16.23 4.35 -51.14
N SER A 3 -15.38 4.74 -52.08
CA SER A 3 -14.24 3.91 -52.43
C SER A 3 -13.26 3.82 -51.24
N VAL A 4 -12.36 2.83 -51.21
CA VAL A 4 -11.33 2.76 -50.17
C VAL A 4 -10.46 4.02 -50.16
N GLU A 5 -10.23 4.61 -51.31
CA GLU A 5 -9.44 5.84 -51.48
C GLU A 5 -10.13 7.06 -50.90
N ASP A 6 -11.47 7.16 -51.00
CA ASP A 6 -12.25 8.27 -50.45
C ASP A 6 -12.62 8.07 -48.98
N GLY A 7 -12.76 6.83 -48.55
CA GLY A 7 -13.18 6.49 -47.20
C GLY A 7 -12.05 6.58 -46.16
N LEU A 8 -10.83 6.21 -46.54
CA LEU A 8 -9.69 6.24 -45.61
C LEU A 8 -9.38 7.64 -45.03
N PRO A 9 -9.34 8.72 -45.84
CA PRO A 9 -9.16 10.07 -45.28
C PRO A 9 -10.25 10.50 -44.31
N HIS A 10 -11.51 10.10 -44.54
CA HIS A 10 -12.60 10.40 -43.62
C HIS A 10 -12.50 9.60 -42.32
N LEU A 11 -12.08 8.36 -42.36
CA LEU A 11 -11.86 7.52 -41.15
C LEU A 11 -10.65 7.97 -40.33
N LEU A 12 -9.64 8.55 -40.98
CA LEU A 12 -8.43 9.02 -40.35
C LEU A 12 -8.47 10.51 -40.00
N ALA A 13 -9.58 11.20 -40.28
CA ALA A 13 -9.77 12.59 -39.89
C ALA A 13 -9.63 12.73 -38.37
N ASN A 14 -8.75 13.63 -37.93
CA ASN A 14 -8.38 13.87 -36.49
C ASN A 14 -7.62 12.74 -35.81
N SER A 15 -7.15 11.72 -36.51
CA SER A 15 -6.32 10.65 -35.90
C SER A 15 -4.82 10.96 -35.90
N GLY A 16 -4.39 12.04 -36.57
CA GLY A 16 -2.96 12.33 -36.78
C GLY A 16 -2.26 11.37 -37.77
N LEU A 17 -3.03 10.53 -38.48
CA LEU A 17 -2.52 9.56 -39.42
C LEU A 17 -3.03 9.85 -40.84
N GLN A 18 -2.22 9.53 -41.84
CA GLN A 18 -2.64 9.44 -43.26
C GLN A 18 -2.28 8.09 -43.86
N ALA A 19 -3.11 7.68 -44.80
CA ALA A 19 -2.88 6.47 -45.56
C ALA A 19 -2.04 6.77 -46.82
N GLN A 20 -0.87 6.13 -46.93
CA GLN A 20 -0.03 6.15 -48.14
C GLN A 20 -0.20 4.85 -48.90
N ARG A 21 -0.56 4.99 -50.21
CA ARG A 21 -0.68 3.84 -51.10
C ARG A 21 0.70 3.32 -51.51
N GLN A 22 0.92 2.04 -51.39
CA GLN A 22 2.13 1.37 -51.80
C GLN A 22 2.03 0.87 -53.23
N SER A 23 3.18 0.61 -53.86
CA SER A 23 3.27 0.10 -55.24
C SER A 23 2.61 -1.26 -55.45
N ASN A 24 2.39 -2.03 -54.37
CA ASN A 24 1.68 -3.31 -54.38
C ASN A 24 0.15 -3.17 -54.23
N GLY A 25 -0.38 -1.93 -54.23
CA GLY A 25 -1.81 -1.64 -54.11
C GLY A 25 -2.32 -1.60 -52.67
N GLY A 26 -1.48 -1.89 -51.68
CA GLY A 26 -1.80 -1.77 -50.22
C GLY A 26 -1.68 -0.33 -49.70
N TYR A 27 -2.15 -0.08 -48.48
CA TYR A 27 -2.02 1.20 -47.81
C TYR A 27 -1.21 1.00 -46.51
N VAL A 28 -0.30 1.92 -46.24
CA VAL A 28 0.41 2.04 -44.95
C VAL A 28 -0.07 3.30 -44.28
N LEU A 29 -0.33 3.20 -42.99
CA LEU A 29 -0.66 4.37 -42.15
C LEU A 29 0.66 5.01 -41.68
N VAL A 30 0.84 6.28 -42.02
CA VAL A 30 1.97 7.10 -41.57
C VAL A 30 1.46 8.26 -40.76
N ALA A 31 2.25 8.70 -39.76
CA ALA A 31 1.92 9.90 -39.02
C ALA A 31 1.86 11.11 -39.95
N ASN A 32 0.88 11.98 -39.78
CA ASN A 32 0.78 13.22 -40.53
C ASN A 32 1.95 14.11 -40.09
N SER A 33 3.02 14.17 -40.85
CA SER A 33 4.09 15.13 -40.64
C SER A 33 3.59 16.50 -41.13
N THR A 34 2.79 17.18 -40.35
CA THR A 34 2.83 18.63 -40.33
C THR A 34 4.14 19.01 -39.67
N ASP A 35 4.85 19.99 -40.20
CA ASP A 35 6.11 20.55 -39.73
C ASP A 35 6.05 21.19 -38.31
N ASP A 36 5.02 20.95 -37.55
CA ASP A 36 5.07 20.91 -36.10
C ASP A 36 5.62 19.51 -35.74
N ALA A 37 6.95 19.34 -35.83
CA ALA A 37 7.60 18.45 -34.92
C ALA A 37 6.97 18.76 -33.54
N LEU A 38 6.13 17.86 -33.01
CA LEU A 38 6.05 17.71 -31.57
C LEU A 38 7.53 17.61 -31.18
N GLU A 39 8.14 18.76 -30.82
CA GLU A 39 9.18 18.71 -29.82
C GLU A 39 8.46 18.04 -28.64
N LEU A 40 8.56 16.74 -28.58
CA LEU A 40 8.61 16.04 -27.33
C LEU A 40 9.71 16.81 -26.61
N GLY A 41 9.31 17.84 -25.88
CA GLY A 41 10.22 18.63 -25.05
C GLY A 41 11.03 17.56 -24.37
N ALA A 42 12.35 17.65 -24.48
CA ALA A 42 13.24 16.62 -24.01
C ALA A 42 12.64 16.16 -22.70
N THR A 43 12.07 14.94 -22.73
CA THR A 43 11.64 14.30 -21.51
C THR A 43 12.97 14.23 -20.79
N GLN A 44 13.25 15.25 -19.97
CA GLN A 44 14.28 15.10 -18.98
C GLN A 44 13.80 13.90 -18.21
N VAL A 45 14.40 12.77 -18.51
CA VAL A 45 14.33 11.59 -17.70
C VAL A 45 15.00 12.02 -16.41
N THR A 46 14.25 12.73 -15.59
CA THR A 46 14.62 12.86 -14.20
C THR A 46 14.69 11.42 -13.75
N ALA A 47 15.89 10.98 -13.43
CA ALA A 47 16.19 9.61 -13.10
C ALA A 47 15.30 9.16 -11.96
N ASN A 48 14.16 8.64 -12.30
CA ASN A 48 13.25 8.03 -11.36
C ASN A 48 13.58 6.54 -11.33
N GLN A 49 14.50 6.17 -10.48
CA GLN A 49 14.91 4.78 -10.29
C GLN A 49 13.78 3.87 -9.74
N LEU A 50 12.62 4.41 -9.47
CA LEU A 50 11.42 3.65 -9.11
C LEU A 50 10.51 3.38 -10.32
N GLY A 51 10.82 3.95 -11.49
CA GLY A 51 10.01 3.85 -12.70
C GLY A 51 9.06 5.04 -12.90
N THR A 52 8.16 4.92 -13.86
CA THR A 52 7.27 6.01 -14.29
C THR A 52 6.22 6.33 -13.24
N VAL A 53 6.03 7.61 -12.90
CA VAL A 53 4.91 8.09 -12.08
C VAL A 53 3.60 7.82 -12.83
N THR A 54 2.61 7.29 -12.12
CA THR A 54 1.30 6.96 -12.72
C THR A 54 0.25 8.04 -12.52
N GLU A 55 0.47 8.94 -11.55
CA GLU A 55 -0.42 10.07 -11.29
C GLU A 55 -0.55 10.99 -12.50
N GLY A 56 -1.78 11.32 -12.86
CA GLY A 56 -2.08 12.22 -13.99
C GLY A 56 -1.96 11.58 -15.38
N THR A 57 -1.63 10.29 -15.48
CA THR A 57 -1.54 9.59 -16.78
C THR A 57 -2.90 9.20 -17.34
N GLY A 58 -3.96 9.14 -16.53
CA GLY A 58 -5.27 8.63 -16.93
C GLY A 58 -5.27 7.13 -17.27
N SER A 59 -4.22 6.38 -16.94
CA SER A 59 -4.01 5.01 -17.39
C SER A 59 -4.07 4.01 -16.23
N TYR A 60 -4.63 2.84 -16.51
CA TYR A 60 -4.55 1.66 -15.65
C TYR A 60 -3.30 0.81 -15.94
N THR A 61 -2.61 1.12 -17.02
CA THR A 61 -1.37 0.45 -17.40
C THR A 61 -0.19 1.29 -16.90
N PRO A 62 0.72 0.73 -16.10
CA PRO A 62 1.92 1.44 -15.68
C PRO A 62 2.88 1.61 -16.86
N GLY A 63 3.75 2.60 -16.77
CA GLY A 63 4.92 2.68 -17.62
C GLY A 63 6.01 1.71 -17.14
N THR A 64 7.19 2.22 -16.84
CA THR A 64 8.30 1.43 -16.31
C THR A 64 8.20 1.24 -14.80
N ILE A 65 8.79 0.18 -14.29
CA ILE A 65 8.84 -0.23 -12.88
C ILE A 65 10.24 -0.74 -12.55
N ALA A 66 10.62 -0.73 -11.28
CA ALA A 66 11.94 -1.21 -10.84
C ALA A 66 11.90 -2.28 -9.72
N THR A 67 10.71 -2.61 -9.20
CA THR A 67 10.55 -3.47 -8.01
C THR A 67 11.15 -4.85 -8.17
N ALA A 68 11.10 -5.42 -9.37
CA ALA A 68 11.57 -6.80 -9.59
C ALA A 68 13.10 -6.93 -9.70
N THR A 69 13.76 -5.93 -10.29
CA THR A 69 15.16 -6.06 -10.71
C THR A 69 16.04 -4.87 -10.32
N ARG A 70 15.46 -3.79 -9.82
CA ARG A 70 16.08 -2.45 -9.64
C ARG A 70 16.56 -1.81 -10.95
N MET A 71 16.34 -2.45 -12.07
CA MET A 71 16.41 -1.85 -13.40
C MET A 71 15.05 -1.29 -13.75
N VAL A 72 15.02 -0.13 -14.37
CA VAL A 72 13.78 0.53 -14.82
C VAL A 72 13.32 -0.14 -16.11
N LEU A 73 12.40 -1.10 -15.99
CA LEU A 73 11.90 -1.94 -17.07
C LEU A 73 10.40 -1.77 -17.24
N THR A 74 9.90 -1.99 -18.44
CA THR A 74 8.45 -2.16 -18.65
C THR A 74 7.96 -3.46 -18.00
N PRO A 75 6.68 -3.58 -17.66
CA PRO A 75 6.12 -4.84 -17.15
C PRO A 75 6.35 -6.03 -18.09
N ARG A 76 6.43 -5.77 -19.41
CA ARG A 76 6.68 -6.80 -20.43
C ARG A 76 8.12 -7.32 -20.41
N GLU A 77 9.07 -6.46 -20.10
CA GLU A 77 10.49 -6.81 -19.99
C GLU A 77 10.82 -7.40 -18.62
N THR A 78 9.95 -7.23 -17.64
CA THR A 78 10.14 -7.73 -16.28
C THR A 78 9.93 -9.25 -16.26
N PRO A 79 10.97 -10.05 -15.88
CA PRO A 79 10.92 -11.51 -15.98
C PRO A 79 10.13 -12.18 -14.84
N GLN A 80 9.11 -11.51 -14.31
CA GLN A 80 8.28 -12.00 -13.21
C GLN A 80 6.83 -11.55 -13.38
N SER A 81 5.90 -12.27 -12.72
CA SER A 81 4.49 -11.91 -12.73
C SER A 81 4.26 -10.73 -11.81
N ILE A 82 3.95 -9.58 -12.40
CA ILE A 82 3.67 -8.35 -11.68
C ILE A 82 2.26 -7.84 -11.96
N SER A 83 1.64 -7.26 -10.96
CA SER A 83 0.44 -6.43 -11.08
C SER A 83 0.76 -5.04 -10.54
N VAL A 84 0.29 -4.01 -11.21
CA VAL A 84 0.41 -2.63 -10.75
C VAL A 84 -0.98 -2.03 -10.70
N ILE A 85 -1.34 -1.50 -9.54
CA ILE A 85 -2.54 -0.71 -9.36
C ILE A 85 -2.10 0.75 -9.38
N THR A 86 -2.45 1.44 -10.47
CA THR A 86 -2.05 2.83 -10.75
C THR A 86 -2.86 3.82 -9.92
N ARG A 87 -2.42 5.08 -9.85
CA ARG A 87 -3.19 6.13 -9.19
C ARG A 87 -4.58 6.28 -9.79
N GLN A 88 -4.71 6.30 -11.11
CA GLN A 88 -6.00 6.39 -11.79
C GLN A 88 -6.94 5.24 -11.39
N HIS A 89 -6.43 4.00 -11.32
CA HIS A 89 -7.22 2.86 -10.89
C HIS A 89 -7.71 3.02 -9.43
N MET A 90 -6.82 3.52 -8.54
CA MET A 90 -7.20 3.75 -7.14
C MET A 90 -8.26 4.86 -7.02
N ASP A 91 -8.16 5.91 -7.80
CA ASP A 91 -9.11 7.04 -7.78
C ASP A 91 -10.48 6.63 -8.31
N ASP A 92 -10.53 5.97 -9.48
CA ASP A 92 -11.79 5.58 -10.12
C ASP A 92 -12.60 4.56 -9.30
N PHE A 93 -11.94 3.69 -8.54
CA PHE A 93 -12.57 2.70 -7.69
C PHE A 93 -12.60 3.07 -6.20
N ALA A 94 -12.19 4.30 -5.84
CA ALA A 94 -12.10 4.78 -4.46
C ALA A 94 -11.37 3.80 -3.52
N LEU A 95 -10.22 3.26 -3.98
CA LEU A 95 -9.40 2.34 -3.21
C LEU A 95 -8.58 3.12 -2.20
N ASN A 96 -9.12 3.34 -1.02
CA ASN A 96 -8.52 4.20 -0.01
C ASN A 96 -7.59 3.48 0.96
N SER A 97 -7.62 2.17 0.99
CA SER A 97 -6.79 1.35 1.88
C SER A 97 -6.04 0.26 1.11
N ILE A 98 -4.94 -0.23 1.70
CA ILE A 98 -4.22 -1.37 1.12
C ILE A 98 -5.11 -2.61 0.96
N ASP A 99 -6.06 -2.83 1.88
CA ASP A 99 -7.04 -3.92 1.77
C ASP A 99 -7.91 -3.78 0.52
N ASP A 100 -8.33 -2.56 0.18
CA ASP A 100 -9.12 -2.30 -1.03
C ASP A 100 -8.30 -2.58 -2.28
N VAL A 101 -7.05 -2.12 -2.31
CA VAL A 101 -6.10 -2.40 -3.41
C VAL A 101 -5.88 -3.90 -3.57
N MET A 102 -5.65 -4.63 -2.47
CA MET A 102 -5.44 -6.08 -2.53
C MET A 102 -6.67 -6.84 -3.02
N ARG A 103 -7.89 -6.40 -2.67
CA ARG A 103 -9.15 -6.98 -3.20
C ARG A 103 -9.29 -6.79 -4.72
N HIS A 104 -8.75 -5.72 -5.25
CA HIS A 104 -8.74 -5.42 -6.69
C HIS A 104 -7.54 -6.01 -7.43
N THR A 105 -6.60 -6.63 -6.73
CA THR A 105 -5.39 -7.20 -7.34
C THR A 105 -5.63 -8.65 -7.78
N PRO A 106 -5.53 -8.98 -9.07
CA PRO A 106 -5.67 -10.34 -9.56
C PRO A 106 -4.63 -11.29 -8.94
N GLY A 107 -5.10 -12.45 -8.44
CA GLY A 107 -4.25 -13.48 -7.85
C GLY A 107 -3.84 -13.23 -6.41
N ILE A 108 -4.43 -12.23 -5.74
CA ILE A 108 -4.35 -12.03 -4.30
C ILE A 108 -5.69 -12.41 -3.66
N THR A 109 -5.62 -13.16 -2.57
CA THR A 109 -6.77 -13.54 -1.76
C THR A 109 -6.60 -12.98 -0.35
N LEU A 110 -7.67 -12.44 0.21
CA LEU A 110 -7.67 -11.89 1.56
C LEU A 110 -8.38 -12.85 2.51
N SER A 111 -7.82 -13.00 3.69
CA SER A 111 -8.45 -13.68 4.83
C SER A 111 -8.47 -12.73 6.01
N THR A 112 -9.64 -12.22 6.34
CA THR A 112 -9.85 -11.37 7.50
C THR A 112 -9.96 -12.23 8.75
N LEU A 113 -9.02 -12.06 9.67
CA LEU A 113 -8.99 -12.79 10.94
C LEU A 113 -9.94 -12.16 11.94
N ASP A 114 -9.90 -10.84 12.07
CA ASP A 114 -10.82 -10.04 12.91
C ASP A 114 -10.94 -8.63 12.31
N SER A 115 -11.46 -7.67 13.08
CA SER A 115 -11.71 -6.32 12.54
C SER A 115 -10.43 -5.59 12.10
N GLU A 116 -9.28 -5.90 12.73
CA GLU A 116 -8.03 -5.16 12.50
C GLU A 116 -6.95 -5.97 11.79
N ARG A 117 -7.15 -7.28 11.61
CA ARG A 117 -6.12 -8.14 11.00
C ARG A 117 -6.62 -8.79 9.74
N THR A 118 -6.00 -8.46 8.63
CA THR A 118 -6.19 -9.09 7.32
C THR A 118 -4.90 -9.73 6.86
N ASN A 119 -4.97 -11.00 6.48
CA ASN A 119 -3.87 -11.71 5.85
C ASN A 119 -4.08 -11.75 4.34
N TYR A 120 -3.00 -11.57 3.60
CA TYR A 120 -2.98 -11.68 2.14
C TYR A 120 -2.30 -12.96 1.72
N PHE A 121 -2.84 -13.59 0.70
CA PHE A 121 -2.29 -14.81 0.12
C PHE A 121 -2.13 -14.67 -1.38
N SER A 122 -1.06 -15.22 -1.90
CA SER A 122 -0.84 -15.37 -3.34
C SER A 122 -0.46 -16.82 -3.62
N ARG A 123 -1.19 -17.47 -4.54
CA ARG A 123 -0.95 -18.88 -4.90
C ARG A 123 -0.94 -19.82 -3.69
N GLY A 124 -1.72 -19.53 -2.65
CA GLY A 124 -1.80 -20.32 -1.41
C GLY A 124 -0.72 -20.01 -0.35
N PHE A 125 0.25 -19.14 -0.65
CA PHE A 125 1.29 -18.72 0.30
C PHE A 125 0.97 -17.37 0.91
N SER A 126 1.31 -17.17 2.19
CA SER A 126 1.17 -15.88 2.86
C SER A 126 2.06 -14.81 2.22
N VAL A 127 1.55 -13.58 2.17
CA VAL A 127 2.28 -12.40 1.71
C VAL A 127 2.75 -11.63 2.93
N GLU A 128 4.04 -11.71 3.21
CA GLU A 128 4.68 -11.10 4.39
C GLU A 128 5.63 -9.96 4.03
N ASN A 129 5.91 -9.80 2.73
CA ASN A 129 6.88 -8.86 2.25
C ASN A 129 6.22 -7.56 1.80
N PHE A 130 6.52 -6.52 2.54
CA PHE A 130 6.18 -5.15 2.19
C PHE A 130 7.44 -4.36 1.90
N GLN A 131 7.34 -3.48 0.91
CA GLN A 131 8.37 -2.50 0.58
C GLN A 131 7.73 -1.11 0.50
N TYR A 132 8.48 -0.11 0.87
CA TYR A 132 8.17 1.29 0.67
C TYR A 132 9.29 1.89 -0.18
N ASP A 133 8.94 2.33 -1.39
CA ASP A 133 9.89 2.81 -2.41
C ASP A 133 11.04 1.82 -2.69
N GLY A 134 10.74 0.52 -2.63
CA GLY A 134 11.69 -0.56 -2.85
C GLY A 134 12.49 -0.99 -1.61
N ILE A 135 12.34 -0.32 -0.46
CA ILE A 135 13.01 -0.70 0.80
C ILE A 135 12.17 -1.76 1.52
N PRO A 136 12.71 -2.96 1.77
CA PRO A 136 12.01 -4.01 2.47
C PRO A 136 11.70 -3.63 3.92
N THR A 137 10.47 -3.92 4.35
CA THR A 137 10.04 -3.76 5.74
C THR A 137 9.43 -5.08 6.21
N LEU A 138 9.92 -5.57 7.34
CA LEU A 138 9.39 -6.80 7.95
C LEU A 138 8.01 -6.50 8.57
N ARG A 139 7.02 -7.31 8.20
CA ARG A 139 5.70 -7.28 8.81
C ARG A 139 5.63 -8.26 9.97
N ASN A 140 5.30 -7.77 11.15
CA ASN A 140 4.91 -8.65 12.23
C ASN A 140 3.40 -8.95 12.14
N SER A 141 3.04 -10.15 11.69
CA SER A 141 1.64 -10.55 11.48
C SER A 141 0.89 -10.84 12.78
N ALA A 142 1.59 -11.16 13.86
CA ALA A 142 0.97 -11.58 15.11
C ALA A 142 0.27 -10.41 15.82
N TYR A 143 0.88 -9.25 15.81
CA TYR A 143 0.36 -8.03 16.41
C TYR A 143 0.58 -6.89 15.43
N SER A 144 -0.15 -6.91 14.30
CA SER A 144 0.01 -5.96 13.20
C SER A 144 0.05 -4.53 13.71
N SER A 145 1.23 -4.03 13.89
CA SER A 145 1.45 -2.67 14.35
C SER A 145 1.42 -1.74 13.15
N GLY A 146 0.24 -1.36 12.69
CA GLY A 146 0.05 -0.29 11.69
C GLY A 146 0.54 -0.57 10.27
N GLN A 147 1.32 -1.59 10.05
CA GLN A 147 1.97 -1.87 8.75
C GLN A 147 0.99 -2.27 7.62
N THR A 148 -0.21 -2.71 7.98
CA THR A 148 -1.21 -3.19 7.03
C THR A 148 -2.39 -2.25 6.84
N LEU A 149 -2.39 -1.12 7.52
CA LEU A 149 -3.46 -0.14 7.43
C LEU A 149 -3.07 1.08 6.59
N SER A 150 -2.15 0.90 5.63
CA SER A 150 -1.70 1.97 4.76
C SER A 150 -2.85 2.60 3.98
N ASP A 151 -3.03 3.89 4.17
CA ASP A 151 -3.97 4.70 3.41
C ASP A 151 -3.36 5.11 2.06
N MET A 152 -4.14 5.00 1.00
CA MET A 152 -3.67 5.23 -0.37
C MET A 152 -3.49 6.72 -0.73
N ALA A 153 -3.86 7.67 0.13
CA ALA A 153 -3.72 9.10 -0.13
C ALA A 153 -2.28 9.52 -0.49
N ILE A 154 -1.30 8.86 0.09
CA ILE A 154 0.12 9.22 -0.03
C ILE A 154 0.89 8.41 -1.08
N TYR A 155 0.25 7.45 -1.75
CA TYR A 155 0.90 6.57 -2.72
C TYR A 155 0.51 6.88 -4.16
N ASP A 156 1.48 6.87 -5.05
CA ASP A 156 1.29 6.98 -6.50
C ASP A 156 0.73 5.67 -7.08
N ARG A 157 1.26 4.55 -6.63
CA ARG A 157 0.84 3.21 -7.08
C ARG A 157 1.23 2.13 -6.09
N VAL A 158 0.67 0.96 -6.29
CA VAL A 158 1.06 -0.26 -5.58
C VAL A 158 1.47 -1.31 -6.60
N GLU A 159 2.67 -1.85 -6.42
CA GLU A 159 3.25 -2.89 -7.27
C GLU A 159 3.26 -4.22 -6.52
N ILE A 160 2.73 -5.27 -7.12
CA ILE A 160 2.59 -6.59 -6.52
C ILE A 160 3.36 -7.60 -7.36
N LEU A 161 4.52 -8.00 -6.87
CA LEU A 161 5.38 -9.00 -7.48
C LEU A 161 5.00 -10.37 -6.94
N LYS A 162 4.44 -11.23 -7.80
CA LYS A 162 3.88 -12.54 -7.42
C LYS A 162 4.85 -13.69 -7.67
N GLY A 163 4.99 -14.58 -6.70
CA GLY A 163 5.82 -15.76 -6.78
C GLY A 163 7.06 -15.68 -5.89
N ALA A 164 8.07 -16.48 -6.21
CA ALA A 164 9.32 -16.47 -5.47
C ALA A 164 9.93 -15.07 -5.41
N ARG A 165 10.45 -14.73 -4.25
CA ARG A 165 11.19 -13.47 -4.09
C ARG A 165 12.30 -13.43 -5.14
N GLY A 166 12.32 -12.36 -5.91
CA GLY A 166 13.36 -12.15 -6.90
C GLY A 166 14.75 -12.08 -6.27
N LEU A 167 15.74 -11.98 -7.09
CA LEU A 167 17.17 -11.89 -6.75
C LEU A 167 17.50 -10.85 -5.66
N LEU A 168 16.58 -9.89 -5.40
CA LEU A 168 16.86 -8.70 -4.59
C LEU A 168 16.37 -8.78 -3.13
N THR A 169 15.53 -9.74 -2.76
CA THR A 169 14.92 -9.77 -1.42
C THR A 169 15.29 -10.98 -0.57
N GLY A 170 16.15 -11.87 -1.09
CA GLY A 170 16.65 -13.03 -0.36
C GLY A 170 15.58 -14.09 -0.07
N ALA A 171 15.85 -14.93 0.95
CA ALA A 171 14.98 -16.04 1.34
C ALA A 171 13.65 -15.55 1.97
N GLY A 172 12.57 -16.27 1.68
CA GLY A 172 11.25 -16.02 2.28
C GLY A 172 10.12 -16.75 1.57
N PRO A 173 8.87 -16.65 2.08
CA PRO A 173 7.75 -17.36 1.49
C PRO A 173 7.52 -16.92 0.02
N PRO A 174 7.18 -17.86 -0.88
CA PRO A 174 7.04 -17.60 -2.31
C PRO A 174 5.66 -17.00 -2.67
N GLY A 175 5.04 -16.24 -1.79
CA GLY A 175 3.73 -15.64 -2.00
C GLY A 175 3.78 -14.46 -2.95
N ALA A 176 4.09 -13.29 -2.42
CA ALA A 176 4.28 -12.05 -3.18
C ALA A 176 5.11 -11.04 -2.37
N THR A 177 5.58 -10.00 -3.06
CA THR A 177 6.09 -8.76 -2.48
C THR A 177 5.15 -7.63 -2.86
N ILE A 178 4.70 -6.83 -1.91
CA ILE A 178 3.89 -5.64 -2.12
C ILE A 178 4.79 -4.42 -1.92
N ASN A 179 4.94 -3.62 -2.96
CA ASN A 179 5.72 -2.37 -2.92
C ASN A 179 4.79 -1.17 -3.08
N LEU A 180 4.77 -0.31 -2.08
CA LEU A 180 4.01 0.92 -2.07
C LEU A 180 4.95 2.07 -2.49
N ILE A 181 4.66 2.68 -3.64
CA ILE A 181 5.44 3.79 -4.18
C ILE A 181 4.78 5.09 -3.77
N ARG A 182 5.50 5.92 -3.00
CA ARG A 182 5.00 7.21 -2.52
C ARG A 182 4.86 8.22 -3.65
N LYS A 183 3.92 9.14 -3.48
CA LYS A 183 3.77 10.32 -4.35
C LYS A 183 5.03 11.17 -4.26
N LYS A 184 5.40 11.77 -5.40
CA LYS A 184 6.54 12.68 -5.52
C LYS A 184 6.09 14.13 -5.68
N PRO A 185 6.92 15.11 -5.32
CA PRO A 185 6.69 16.51 -5.65
C PRO A 185 6.57 16.73 -7.16
N THR A 186 5.73 17.67 -7.56
CA THR A 186 5.51 18.04 -8.96
C THR A 186 6.34 19.25 -9.36
N ARG A 187 6.74 19.34 -10.64
CA ARG A 187 7.47 20.49 -11.17
C ARG A 187 6.62 21.74 -11.31
N GLU A 188 5.31 21.54 -11.51
CA GLU A 188 4.31 22.60 -11.55
C GLU A 188 3.46 22.54 -10.30
N PHE A 189 2.90 23.68 -9.90
CA PHE A 189 1.96 23.74 -8.79
C PHE A 189 0.71 22.93 -9.13
N LYS A 190 0.36 22.00 -8.24
CA LYS A 190 -0.88 21.22 -8.26
C LYS A 190 -1.49 21.22 -6.87
N GLY A 191 -2.81 21.31 -6.82
CA GLY A 191 -3.55 21.20 -5.58
C GLY A 191 -4.90 20.55 -5.82
N SER A 192 -5.31 19.69 -4.91
CA SER A 192 -6.63 19.07 -4.91
C SER A 192 -7.21 19.01 -3.51
N VAL A 193 -8.54 19.10 -3.46
CA VAL A 193 -9.34 18.84 -2.28
C VAL A 193 -10.39 17.83 -2.67
N GLU A 194 -10.44 16.73 -1.94
CA GLU A 194 -11.42 15.66 -2.13
C GLU A 194 -12.31 15.55 -0.91
N LEU A 195 -13.61 15.44 -1.14
CA LEU A 195 -14.62 15.19 -0.13
C LEU A 195 -15.44 13.97 -0.55
N GLY A 196 -15.50 12.98 0.31
CA GLY A 196 -16.22 11.74 0.06
C GLY A 196 -17.26 11.47 1.13
N VAL A 197 -18.41 10.97 0.69
CA VAL A 197 -19.48 10.48 1.57
C VAL A 197 -19.89 9.08 1.08
N GLY A 198 -20.18 8.20 2.02
CA GLY A 198 -20.52 6.84 1.68
C GLY A 198 -21.49 6.19 2.68
N ARG A 199 -21.83 4.93 2.41
CA ARG A 199 -22.67 4.14 3.32
C ARG A 199 -21.98 3.98 4.68
N TRP A 200 -22.80 3.78 5.72
CA TRP A 200 -22.39 3.65 7.12
C TRP A 200 -21.63 4.86 7.61
N ASP A 201 -22.22 6.04 7.36
CA ASP A 201 -21.70 7.34 7.82
C ASP A 201 -20.19 7.50 7.52
N ASN A 202 -19.79 7.07 6.33
CA ASN A 202 -18.41 7.18 5.89
C ASN A 202 -18.17 8.56 5.32
N TYR A 203 -17.37 9.36 6.01
CA TYR A 203 -16.95 10.69 5.61
C TYR A 203 -15.44 10.70 5.44
N ARG A 204 -14.99 11.18 4.28
CA ARG A 204 -13.57 11.33 3.98
C ARG A 204 -13.27 12.72 3.45
N SER A 205 -12.18 13.32 3.91
CA SER A 205 -11.61 14.54 3.36
C SER A 205 -10.12 14.34 3.11
N GLN A 206 -9.63 14.90 2.01
CA GLN A 206 -8.23 14.85 1.63
C GLN A 206 -7.82 16.17 0.99
N VAL A 207 -6.63 16.64 1.33
CA VAL A 207 -5.96 17.77 0.70
C VAL A 207 -4.58 17.31 0.25
N ASP A 208 -4.22 17.66 -0.98
CA ASP A 208 -2.94 17.34 -1.59
C ASP A 208 -2.42 18.58 -2.32
N VAL A 209 -1.27 19.08 -1.92
CA VAL A 209 -0.64 20.27 -2.50
C VAL A 209 0.80 19.94 -2.84
N SER A 210 1.21 20.28 -4.05
CA SER A 210 2.54 19.99 -4.56
C SER A 210 3.02 21.10 -5.52
N GLY A 211 4.32 21.33 -5.56
CA GLY A 211 4.91 22.27 -6.53
C GLY A 211 6.32 22.72 -6.17
N PRO A 212 6.87 23.61 -7.01
CA PRO A 212 8.17 24.21 -6.78
C PRO A 212 8.14 25.17 -5.58
N LEU A 213 9.20 25.15 -4.80
CA LEU A 213 9.41 26.03 -3.64
C LEU A 213 10.42 27.14 -3.95
N THR A 214 11.14 27.04 -5.07
CA THR A 214 12.09 28.02 -5.58
C THR A 214 11.71 28.44 -6.99
N ASP A 215 12.09 29.63 -7.40
CA ASP A 215 11.84 30.16 -8.75
C ASP A 215 12.52 29.32 -9.84
N SER A 216 13.66 28.72 -9.53
CA SER A 216 14.39 27.81 -10.43
C SER A 216 13.72 26.42 -10.55
N GLY A 217 12.80 26.08 -9.64
CA GLY A 217 12.18 24.75 -9.59
C GLY A 217 13.09 23.62 -9.12
N ASN A 218 14.33 23.93 -8.70
CA ASN A 218 15.29 22.93 -8.23
C ASN A 218 14.94 22.36 -6.85
N VAL A 219 14.10 23.05 -6.05
CA VAL A 219 13.53 22.52 -4.81
C VAL A 219 12.01 22.45 -4.96
N ARG A 220 11.47 21.29 -4.73
CA ARG A 220 10.03 20.98 -4.85
C ARG A 220 9.51 20.33 -3.58
N GLY A 221 8.26 20.57 -3.26
CA GLY A 221 7.63 19.99 -2.09
C GLY A 221 6.24 19.44 -2.38
N ARG A 222 5.81 18.49 -1.56
CA ARG A 222 4.44 17.98 -1.53
C ARG A 222 3.99 17.77 -0.11
N ALA A 223 2.74 18.12 0.18
CA ALA A 223 2.08 17.84 1.44
C ALA A 223 0.71 17.22 1.17
N VAL A 224 0.40 16.13 1.87
CA VAL A 224 -0.89 15.45 1.83
C VAL A 224 -1.42 15.30 3.24
N ALA A 225 -2.71 15.63 3.44
CA ALA A 225 -3.43 15.33 4.66
C ALA A 225 -4.76 14.66 4.31
N ALA A 226 -5.10 13.58 5.00
CA ALA A 226 -6.38 12.91 4.84
C ALA A 226 -6.97 12.53 6.19
N TYR A 227 -8.29 12.63 6.28
CA TYR A 227 -9.09 12.21 7.42
C TYR A 227 -10.26 11.37 6.95
N GLN A 228 -10.54 10.29 7.65
CA GLN A 228 -11.73 9.48 7.42
C GLN A 228 -12.38 9.12 8.75
N ASP A 229 -13.70 9.26 8.82
CA ASP A 229 -14.56 8.76 9.89
C ASP A 229 -15.61 7.86 9.28
N LYS A 230 -15.70 6.61 9.71
CA LYS A 230 -16.62 5.64 9.13
C LYS A 230 -17.11 4.62 10.14
N ASN A 231 -18.40 4.32 10.05
CA ASN A 231 -19.03 3.16 10.64
C ASN A 231 -18.85 1.93 9.73
N SER A 232 -19.40 0.80 10.14
CA SER A 232 -19.36 -0.46 9.41
C SER A 232 -20.75 -1.09 9.33
N PHE A 233 -20.90 -2.06 8.41
CA PHE A 233 -22.03 -2.99 8.47
C PHE A 233 -21.98 -3.93 9.69
N VAL A 234 -20.82 -3.99 10.37
CA VAL A 234 -20.63 -4.74 11.62
C VAL A 234 -21.13 -3.87 12.78
N ASP A 235 -22.01 -4.42 13.60
CA ASP A 235 -22.64 -3.67 14.70
C ASP A 235 -21.58 -3.06 15.64
N ARG A 236 -21.75 -1.81 16.04
CA ARG A 236 -20.92 -1.09 17.01
C ARG A 236 -19.45 -0.86 16.58
N TYR A 237 -19.10 -1.17 15.34
CA TYR A 237 -17.74 -0.94 14.86
C TYR A 237 -17.67 0.35 14.06
N GLU A 238 -16.80 1.23 14.52
CA GLU A 238 -16.43 2.48 13.84
C GLU A 238 -14.91 2.64 13.78
N ARG A 239 -14.42 3.46 12.86
CA ARG A 239 -12.98 3.71 12.72
C ARG A 239 -12.72 5.14 12.26
N LYS A 240 -11.77 5.80 12.92
CA LYS A 240 -11.21 7.07 12.48
C LYS A 240 -9.78 6.88 12.00
N THR A 241 -9.44 7.54 10.91
CA THR A 241 -8.10 7.45 10.30
C THR A 241 -7.58 8.84 10.03
N ASN A 242 -6.35 9.10 10.42
CA ASN A 242 -5.62 10.33 10.13
C ASN A 242 -4.34 10.01 9.36
N VAL A 243 -4.05 10.80 8.33
CA VAL A 243 -2.89 10.63 7.46
C VAL A 243 -2.24 11.99 7.23
N TYR A 244 -0.93 12.06 7.44
CA TYR A 244 -0.12 13.24 7.12
C TYR A 244 1.14 12.78 6.40
N PHE A 245 1.48 13.45 5.32
CA PHE A 245 2.64 13.16 4.50
C PHE A 245 3.27 14.46 4.05
N GLY A 246 4.60 14.50 4.08
CA GLY A 246 5.38 15.59 3.54
C GLY A 246 6.64 15.07 2.89
N THR A 247 6.99 15.59 1.71
CA THR A 247 8.23 15.25 1.03
C THR A 247 8.79 16.44 0.29
N LEU A 248 10.11 16.53 0.26
CA LEU A 248 10.89 17.52 -0.46
C LEU A 248 11.85 16.81 -1.40
N GLU A 249 11.99 17.35 -2.60
CA GLU A 249 13.03 16.98 -3.56
C GLU A 249 13.89 18.21 -3.86
N ALA A 250 15.20 18.00 -3.91
CA ALA A 250 16.17 19.02 -4.28
C ALA A 250 17.11 18.47 -5.35
N ASP A 251 17.13 19.09 -6.53
CA ASP A 251 18.17 18.89 -7.53
C ASP A 251 19.42 19.61 -7.00
N LEU A 252 20.40 18.86 -6.46
CA LEU A 252 21.64 19.41 -5.91
C LEU A 252 22.57 19.91 -7.03
N ASP A 253 22.51 19.22 -8.16
CA ASP A 253 23.08 19.57 -9.45
C ASP A 253 22.22 18.92 -10.56
N GLU A 254 22.68 18.93 -11.82
CA GLU A 254 21.94 18.40 -12.98
C GLU A 254 21.74 16.87 -12.90
N ASP A 255 22.58 16.18 -12.16
CA ASP A 255 22.66 14.71 -12.10
C ASP A 255 22.34 14.14 -10.72
N THR A 256 22.21 14.98 -9.69
CA THR A 256 22.05 14.56 -8.30
C THR A 256 20.73 15.02 -7.71
N LEU A 257 19.87 14.06 -7.33
CA LEU A 257 18.58 14.30 -6.68
C LEU A 257 18.61 13.82 -5.22
N LEU A 258 18.29 14.73 -4.31
CA LEU A 258 18.03 14.43 -2.90
C LEU A 258 16.52 14.46 -2.65
N THR A 259 15.98 13.40 -2.06
CA THR A 259 14.62 13.33 -1.54
C THR A 259 14.63 13.13 -0.04
N VAL A 260 13.84 13.89 0.70
CA VAL A 260 13.60 13.68 2.13
C VAL A 260 12.12 13.79 2.40
N GLY A 261 11.61 13.01 3.36
CA GLY A 261 10.20 13.08 3.68
C GLY A 261 9.84 12.36 4.97
N PHE A 262 8.58 12.54 5.33
CA PHE A 262 7.97 11.87 6.48
C PHE A 262 6.54 11.46 6.15
N ASP A 263 6.04 10.44 6.82
CA ASP A 263 4.63 10.11 6.89
C ASP A 263 4.21 9.74 8.32
N TYR A 264 2.96 10.03 8.62
CA TYR A 264 2.28 9.61 9.83
C TYR A 264 0.88 9.13 9.47
N GLN A 265 0.52 7.96 9.96
CA GLN A 265 -0.81 7.38 9.80
C GLN A 265 -1.27 6.80 11.12
N ASN A 266 -2.52 7.07 11.48
CA ASN A 266 -3.15 6.55 12.68
C ASN A 266 -4.51 5.96 12.32
N SER A 267 -4.85 4.83 12.91
CA SER A 267 -6.16 4.19 12.83
C SER A 267 -6.66 3.95 14.25
N ASP A 268 -7.78 4.58 14.59
CA ASP A 268 -8.44 4.51 15.90
C ASP A 268 -9.83 3.87 15.74
N PRO A 269 -9.95 2.55 15.90
CA PRO A 269 -11.20 1.82 15.85
C PRO A 269 -11.86 1.77 17.22
N GLN A 270 -13.20 1.71 17.23
CA GLN A 270 -14.01 1.42 18.41
C GLN A 270 -14.91 0.22 18.14
N GLY A 271 -15.20 -0.55 19.17
CA GLY A 271 -15.98 -1.77 19.03
C GLY A 271 -15.25 -2.87 18.25
N SER A 272 -13.92 -2.90 18.32
CA SER A 272 -13.10 -3.88 17.60
C SER A 272 -13.46 -5.31 17.99
N GLY A 273 -13.73 -6.14 16.97
CA GLY A 273 -13.90 -7.58 17.14
C GLY A 273 -12.55 -8.27 17.33
N TRP A 274 -12.53 -9.39 18.03
CA TRP A 274 -11.30 -10.10 18.36
C TRP A 274 -11.39 -11.61 18.15
N SER A 275 -10.29 -12.24 17.68
CA SER A 275 -10.11 -13.69 17.57
C SER A 275 -11.06 -14.41 16.63
N GLY A 276 -11.34 -13.83 15.48
CA GLY A 276 -12.00 -14.55 14.40
C GLY A 276 -13.29 -13.94 13.87
N SER A 277 -13.89 -14.65 12.95
CA SER A 277 -15.12 -14.29 12.27
C SER A 277 -16.33 -15.04 12.89
N ARG A 278 -17.52 -14.77 12.33
CA ARG A 278 -18.76 -15.40 12.78
C ARG A 278 -18.66 -16.92 12.69
N PRO A 279 -19.08 -17.65 13.75
CA PRO A 279 -19.13 -19.11 13.69
C PRO A 279 -20.22 -19.58 12.74
N LEU A 280 -19.97 -20.68 12.03
CA LEU A 280 -20.92 -21.34 11.13
C LEU A 280 -21.57 -22.57 11.78
N PHE A 281 -20.95 -23.13 12.80
CA PHE A 281 -21.39 -24.34 13.47
C PHE A 281 -21.28 -24.17 14.99
N ASP A 282 -22.17 -24.79 15.71
CA ASP A 282 -22.08 -24.96 17.14
C ASP A 282 -21.04 -26.04 17.52
N ARG A 283 -20.85 -26.25 18.81
CA ARG A 283 -19.90 -27.26 19.32
C ARG A 283 -20.30 -28.71 18.99
N SER A 284 -21.56 -28.94 18.71
CA SER A 284 -22.10 -30.25 18.30
C SER A 284 -22.04 -30.48 16.80
N GLY A 285 -21.55 -29.50 16.03
CA GLY A 285 -21.46 -29.55 14.57
C GLY A 285 -22.76 -29.16 13.86
N ASN A 286 -23.77 -28.65 14.57
CA ASN A 286 -24.98 -28.15 13.94
C ASN A 286 -24.72 -26.76 13.32
N ARG A 287 -25.25 -26.53 12.13
CA ARG A 287 -25.18 -25.24 11.49
C ARG A 287 -25.96 -24.20 12.29
N ILE A 288 -25.32 -23.03 12.50
CA ILE A 288 -25.94 -21.87 13.15
C ILE A 288 -25.98 -20.70 12.19
N ASP A 289 -27.04 -19.90 12.31
CA ASP A 289 -27.20 -18.68 11.51
C ASP A 289 -26.93 -17.46 12.38
N VAL A 290 -25.76 -16.84 12.18
CA VAL A 290 -25.34 -15.62 12.88
C VAL A 290 -25.52 -14.44 11.94
N LYS A 291 -26.17 -13.37 12.40
CA LYS A 291 -26.39 -12.14 11.63
C LYS A 291 -25.08 -11.66 10.98
N ARG A 292 -25.16 -11.19 9.73
CA ARG A 292 -24.01 -10.63 9.02
C ARG A 292 -23.36 -9.47 9.77
N SER A 293 -24.16 -8.70 10.49
CA SER A 293 -23.70 -7.56 11.29
C SER A 293 -23.15 -7.93 12.67
N PHE A 294 -23.21 -9.20 13.07
CA PHE A 294 -22.76 -9.64 14.38
C PHE A 294 -21.32 -9.22 14.65
N ASN A 295 -21.11 -8.61 15.81
CA ASN A 295 -19.81 -8.23 16.34
C ASN A 295 -19.58 -8.92 17.69
N ASN A 296 -18.47 -9.61 17.82
CA ASN A 296 -18.10 -10.26 19.09
C ASN A 296 -17.37 -9.33 20.05
N GLY A 297 -17.00 -8.12 19.63
CA GLY A 297 -16.26 -7.14 20.41
C GLY A 297 -17.12 -6.42 21.44
N ALA A 298 -16.49 -6.04 22.55
CA ALA A 298 -17.07 -5.10 23.52
C ALA A 298 -17.20 -3.69 22.93
N LYS A 299 -18.11 -2.87 23.48
CA LYS A 299 -18.25 -1.46 23.05
C LYS A 299 -16.96 -0.65 23.25
N TRP A 300 -16.22 -0.95 24.31
CA TRP A 300 -14.95 -0.29 24.63
C TRP A 300 -13.74 -0.93 23.94
N SER A 301 -13.90 -2.09 23.29
CA SER A 301 -12.80 -2.78 22.62
C SER A 301 -12.24 -1.90 21.50
N SER A 302 -10.94 -1.68 21.52
CA SER A 302 -10.22 -0.87 20.55
C SER A 302 -8.89 -1.53 20.21
N TRP A 303 -8.41 -1.33 19.02
CA TRP A 303 -7.05 -1.67 18.59
C TRP A 303 -6.46 -0.51 17.82
N GLU A 304 -6.16 0.56 18.55
CA GLU A 304 -5.49 1.71 17.95
C GLU A 304 -4.13 1.30 17.38
N GLN A 305 -3.83 1.77 16.19
CA GLN A 305 -2.57 1.53 15.52
C GLN A 305 -2.07 2.81 14.86
N TYR A 306 -0.76 3.03 14.93
CA TYR A 306 -0.14 4.15 14.25
C TYR A 306 1.20 3.75 13.65
N THR A 307 1.58 4.42 12.58
CA THR A 307 2.90 4.33 11.97
C THR A 307 3.40 5.72 11.64
N GLN A 308 4.69 5.92 11.81
CA GLN A 308 5.39 7.13 11.41
C GLN A 308 6.72 6.73 10.79
N SER A 309 7.10 7.38 9.70
CA SER A 309 8.37 7.16 9.06
C SER A 309 9.04 8.46 8.66
N VAL A 310 10.36 8.45 8.71
CA VAL A 310 11.23 9.46 8.09
C VAL A 310 12.10 8.73 7.11
N PHE A 311 12.21 9.26 5.91
CA PHE A 311 12.97 8.62 4.84
C PHE A 311 13.81 9.64 4.08
N SER A 312 14.91 9.17 3.51
CA SER A 312 15.76 9.94 2.61
C SER A 312 16.29 9.08 1.48
N THR A 313 16.48 9.69 0.32
CA THR A 313 17.04 9.04 -0.86
C THR A 313 18.01 10.01 -1.54
N LEU A 314 19.17 9.52 -1.95
CA LEU A 314 20.12 10.23 -2.79
C LEU A 314 20.32 9.43 -4.06
N GLU A 315 20.07 10.03 -5.22
CA GLU A 315 20.25 9.43 -6.54
C GLU A 315 21.25 10.27 -7.32
N HIS A 316 22.24 9.62 -7.94
CA HIS A 316 23.21 10.28 -8.81
C HIS A 316 23.37 9.52 -10.13
N ASN A 317 23.25 10.24 -11.23
CA ASN A 317 23.39 9.73 -12.60
C ASN A 317 24.77 10.12 -13.14
N PHE A 318 25.53 9.15 -13.58
CA PHE A 318 26.82 9.39 -14.21
C PHE A 318 26.67 9.51 -15.74
N GLU A 319 27.50 10.30 -16.38
CA GLU A 319 27.51 10.48 -17.85
C GLU A 319 27.64 9.17 -18.64
N ASN A 320 28.25 8.14 -18.05
CA ASN A 320 28.42 6.82 -18.65
C ASN A 320 27.18 5.89 -18.55
N GLY A 321 26.03 6.42 -18.10
CA GLY A 321 24.77 5.69 -17.94
C GLY A 321 24.65 4.90 -16.64
N TRP A 322 25.64 4.96 -15.75
CA TRP A 322 25.52 4.38 -14.42
C TRP A 322 24.69 5.28 -13.51
N VAL A 323 23.94 4.65 -12.63
CA VAL A 323 23.20 5.32 -11.56
C VAL A 323 23.58 4.72 -10.23
N VAL A 324 23.79 5.57 -9.24
CA VAL A 324 23.95 5.15 -7.84
C VAL A 324 22.79 5.71 -7.03
N LYS A 325 22.16 4.85 -6.24
CA LYS A 325 21.08 5.22 -5.35
C LYS A 325 21.36 4.72 -3.94
N GLY A 326 21.29 5.64 -2.98
CA GLY A 326 21.30 5.33 -1.54
C GLY A 326 19.98 5.72 -0.92
N GLN A 327 19.44 4.88 -0.02
CA GLN A 327 18.16 5.10 0.66
C GLN A 327 18.27 4.73 2.14
N TYR A 328 17.57 5.49 2.98
CA TYR A 328 17.42 5.19 4.39
C TYR A 328 16.00 5.48 4.85
N THR A 329 15.46 4.60 5.69
CA THR A 329 14.16 4.79 6.34
C THR A 329 14.25 4.41 7.80
N HIS A 330 13.79 5.31 8.66
CA HIS A 330 13.48 5.04 10.06
C HIS A 330 11.97 4.97 10.20
N GLN A 331 11.46 3.85 10.71
CA GLN A 331 10.02 3.63 10.93
C GLN A 331 9.75 3.30 12.39
N PHE A 332 8.72 3.94 12.93
CA PHE A 332 8.18 3.64 14.24
C PHE A 332 6.71 3.29 14.09
N THR A 333 6.33 2.09 14.50
CA THR A 333 4.94 1.63 14.50
C THR A 333 4.54 1.25 15.91
N GLY A 334 3.29 1.50 16.27
CA GLY A 334 2.81 1.17 17.60
C GLY A 334 1.34 0.83 17.65
N TYR A 335 0.93 0.29 18.78
CA TYR A 335 -0.47 -0.07 19.06
C TYR A 335 -0.78 0.03 20.54
N ASP A 336 -2.05 0.36 20.81
CA ASP A 336 -2.72 0.18 22.11
C ASP A 336 -4.02 -0.57 21.87
N ALA A 337 -4.17 -1.74 22.46
CA ALA A 337 -5.24 -2.67 22.16
C ALA A 337 -5.88 -3.22 23.44
N PRO A 338 -6.72 -2.42 24.14
CA PRO A 338 -7.64 -2.97 25.12
C PRO A 338 -8.73 -3.74 24.36
N MET A 339 -8.73 -5.06 24.50
CA MET A 339 -9.58 -5.96 23.73
C MET A 339 -10.50 -6.73 24.67
N GLY A 340 -11.78 -6.67 24.37
CA GLY A 340 -12.81 -7.47 25.04
C GLY A 340 -13.75 -8.10 24.05
N ALA A 341 -14.11 -9.36 24.24
CA ALA A 341 -14.97 -10.07 23.32
C ALA A 341 -15.74 -11.20 24.00
N ILE A 342 -16.78 -11.65 23.31
CA ILE A 342 -17.39 -12.94 23.57
C ILE A 342 -16.71 -14.00 22.71
N GLN A 343 -16.48 -15.19 23.25
CA GLN A 343 -15.96 -16.31 22.47
C GLN A 343 -16.93 -16.69 21.34
N LEU A 344 -16.35 -16.97 20.18
CA LEU A 344 -17.11 -17.25 18.99
C LEU A 344 -17.76 -18.62 19.03
N GLY A 345 -19.06 -18.61 18.90
CA GLY A 345 -19.94 -19.77 18.95
C GLY A 345 -20.45 -20.08 20.35
N PRO A 346 -21.72 -20.51 20.42
CA PRO A 346 -22.28 -21.00 21.66
C PRO A 346 -21.61 -22.32 22.06
N PHE A 347 -21.21 -22.43 23.32
CA PHE A 347 -20.69 -23.68 23.87
C PHE A 347 -21.77 -24.76 24.07
N THR A 348 -23.02 -24.32 24.17
CA THR A 348 -24.19 -25.19 24.38
C THR A 348 -25.31 -24.79 23.43
N ALA A 349 -26.28 -25.70 23.23
CA ALA A 349 -27.49 -25.41 22.45
C ALA A 349 -28.32 -24.24 23.03
N SER A 350 -28.18 -23.94 24.33
CA SER A 350 -28.80 -22.76 24.96
C SER A 350 -28.20 -21.44 24.57
N GLY A 351 -27.12 -21.42 23.76
CA GLY A 351 -26.47 -20.19 23.30
C GLY A 351 -25.53 -19.55 24.35
N LEU A 352 -25.16 -20.26 25.39
CA LEU A 352 -24.23 -19.75 26.38
C LEU A 352 -22.78 -19.72 25.85
N SER A 353 -22.10 -18.63 26.07
CA SER A 353 -20.69 -18.44 25.73
C SER A 353 -19.98 -17.62 26.82
N THR A 354 -18.67 -17.44 26.71
CA THR A 354 -17.89 -16.79 27.75
C THR A 354 -17.25 -15.49 27.24
N LEU A 355 -17.20 -14.52 28.13
CA LEU A 355 -16.43 -13.30 27.90
C LEU A 355 -14.94 -13.56 28.12
N TYR A 356 -14.12 -12.85 27.37
CA TYR A 356 -12.69 -12.76 27.57
C TYR A 356 -12.19 -11.36 27.25
N ALA A 357 -11.13 -10.96 27.91
CA ALA A 357 -10.53 -9.66 27.70
C ALA A 357 -9.01 -9.76 27.90
N ASN A 358 -8.27 -8.92 27.22
CA ASN A 358 -6.85 -8.72 27.40
C ASN A 358 -6.46 -7.33 26.90
N LYS A 359 -5.34 -6.79 27.35
CA LYS A 359 -4.76 -5.56 26.81
C LYS A 359 -3.35 -5.83 26.31
N PHE A 360 -3.10 -5.33 25.12
CA PHE A 360 -1.79 -5.38 24.48
C PHE A 360 -1.34 -3.97 24.14
N THR A 361 -0.11 -3.62 24.48
CA THR A 361 0.53 -2.39 24.01
C THR A 361 1.89 -2.71 23.47
N GLY A 362 2.33 -1.97 22.48
CA GLY A 362 3.67 -2.19 21.96
C GLY A 362 4.05 -1.24 20.84
N HIS A 363 5.33 -1.32 20.49
CA HIS A 363 5.87 -0.58 19.38
C HIS A 363 7.04 -1.33 18.75
N THR A 364 7.24 -1.09 17.46
CA THR A 364 8.39 -1.57 16.70
C THR A 364 9.16 -0.37 16.18
N ARG A 365 10.47 -0.38 16.34
CA ARG A 365 11.40 0.52 15.65
C ARG A 365 12.14 -0.26 14.60
N ALA A 366 12.15 0.24 13.38
CA ALA A 366 12.84 -0.37 12.27
C ALA A 366 13.72 0.66 11.56
N ASP A 367 14.96 0.32 11.35
CA ASP A 367 15.93 1.05 10.55
C ASP A 367 16.26 0.20 9.33
N SER A 368 16.12 0.77 8.14
CA SER A 368 16.42 0.08 6.89
C SER A 368 17.23 0.98 5.98
N GLY A 369 18.32 0.47 5.47
CA GLY A 369 19.19 1.15 4.53
C GLY A 369 19.45 0.26 3.31
N ASP A 370 19.61 0.92 2.17
CA ASP A 370 19.84 0.29 0.89
C ASP A 370 20.73 1.16 0.03
N ILE A 371 21.72 0.57 -0.61
CA ILE A 371 22.56 1.23 -1.61
C ILE A 371 22.77 0.29 -2.78
N TYR A 372 22.60 0.81 -3.99
CA TYR A 372 22.90 0.06 -5.20
C TYR A 372 23.41 0.95 -6.31
N ALA A 373 24.10 0.32 -7.24
CA ALA A 373 24.51 0.91 -8.52
C ALA A 373 23.95 0.05 -9.65
N SER A 374 23.48 0.67 -10.70
CA SER A 374 23.04 0.00 -11.93
C SER A 374 23.57 0.74 -13.15
N GLY A 375 23.88 -0.01 -14.20
CA GLY A 375 24.34 0.61 -15.45
C GLY A 375 24.86 -0.37 -16.47
N PRO A 376 25.13 0.12 -17.68
CA PRO A 376 25.62 -0.68 -18.78
C PRO A 376 27.11 -1.04 -18.64
N PHE A 377 27.49 -2.19 -19.14
CA PHE A 377 28.89 -2.57 -19.34
C PHE A 377 29.03 -3.45 -20.59
N SER A 378 30.18 -3.40 -21.21
CA SER A 378 30.47 -4.21 -22.40
C SER A 378 31.34 -5.39 -22.07
N LEU A 379 30.94 -6.59 -22.51
CA LEU A 379 31.70 -7.82 -22.38
C LEU A 379 31.59 -8.67 -23.64
N GLY A 380 32.72 -9.09 -24.21
CA GLY A 380 32.73 -9.93 -25.40
C GLY A 380 32.09 -9.28 -26.65
N GLY A 381 32.14 -7.94 -26.76
CA GLY A 381 31.54 -7.17 -27.85
C GLY A 381 30.01 -7.06 -27.77
N ARG A 382 29.42 -7.37 -26.61
CA ARG A 382 27.99 -7.21 -26.32
C ARG A 382 27.80 -6.24 -25.15
N GLU A 383 26.72 -5.51 -25.17
CA GLU A 383 26.27 -4.68 -24.05
C GLU A 383 25.45 -5.50 -23.08
N HIS A 384 25.66 -5.27 -21.82
CA HIS A 384 24.99 -5.90 -20.68
C HIS A 384 24.61 -4.82 -19.65
N GLU A 385 23.58 -5.11 -18.86
CA GLU A 385 23.21 -4.33 -17.70
C GLU A 385 23.64 -5.04 -16.42
N LEU A 386 24.21 -4.30 -15.49
CA LEU A 386 24.60 -4.79 -14.17
C LEU A 386 23.88 -4.03 -13.08
N VAL A 387 23.38 -4.76 -12.09
CA VAL A 387 22.92 -4.19 -10.81
C VAL A 387 23.74 -4.82 -9.69
N ILE A 388 24.32 -3.99 -8.85
CA ILE A 388 25.04 -4.41 -7.66
C ILE A 388 24.61 -3.56 -6.48
N GLY A 389 24.36 -4.16 -5.33
CA GLY A 389 23.94 -3.40 -4.16
C GLY A 389 23.97 -4.20 -2.88
N ALA A 390 23.72 -3.50 -1.79
CA ALA A 390 23.60 -4.08 -0.47
C ALA A 390 22.47 -3.39 0.30
N SER A 391 21.76 -4.16 1.10
CA SER A 391 20.73 -3.66 2.00
C SER A 391 20.94 -4.23 3.41
N ALA A 392 20.60 -3.43 4.41
CA ALA A 392 20.61 -3.83 5.80
C ALA A 392 19.35 -3.31 6.48
N SER A 393 18.79 -4.12 7.36
CA SER A 393 17.68 -3.70 8.21
C SER A 393 17.83 -4.24 9.61
N ASN A 394 17.40 -3.44 10.57
CA ASN A 394 17.32 -3.81 11.98
C ASN A 394 15.93 -3.44 12.49
N SER A 395 15.31 -4.35 13.22
CA SER A 395 13.96 -4.13 13.75
C SER A 395 13.91 -4.62 15.20
N ARG A 396 13.38 -3.81 16.10
CA ARG A 396 13.17 -4.16 17.49
C ARG A 396 11.73 -3.92 17.91
N TRP A 397 11.09 -5.00 18.32
CA TRP A 397 9.74 -4.97 18.85
C TRP A 397 9.76 -5.04 20.36
N ARG A 398 9.03 -4.11 21.00
CA ARG A 398 8.76 -4.11 22.43
C ARG A 398 7.26 -4.12 22.66
N GLY A 399 6.81 -5.09 23.46
CA GLY A 399 5.40 -5.28 23.75
C GLY A 399 5.14 -5.56 25.22
N LYS A 400 3.91 -5.29 25.64
CA LYS A 400 3.38 -5.62 26.96
C LYS A 400 2.04 -6.31 26.80
N ASP A 401 1.86 -7.40 27.51
CA ASP A 401 0.60 -8.13 27.66
C ASP A 401 0.17 -8.01 29.13
N TYR A 402 -1.03 -7.53 29.36
CA TYR A 402 -1.51 -7.25 30.72
C TYR A 402 -2.28 -8.43 31.33
N GLY A 403 -2.62 -9.44 30.51
CA GLY A 403 -3.53 -10.48 30.95
C GLY A 403 -4.91 -9.93 31.26
N ALA A 404 -5.83 -10.80 31.56
CA ALA A 404 -7.14 -10.36 32.00
C ALA A 404 -7.33 -10.61 33.49
N PRO A 405 -7.94 -9.67 34.22
CA PRO A 405 -8.41 -9.88 35.58
C PRO A 405 -9.45 -11.02 35.59
N ILE A 406 -9.40 -11.84 36.62
CA ILE A 406 -10.24 -13.06 36.75
C ILE A 406 -11.75 -12.79 36.59
N HIS A 407 -12.22 -11.59 36.99
CA HIS A 407 -13.66 -11.25 36.90
C HIS A 407 -14.15 -10.92 35.48
N ALA A 408 -13.27 -10.66 34.54
CA ALA A 408 -13.64 -10.39 33.13
C ALA A 408 -13.63 -11.67 32.29
N ASN A 409 -12.77 -12.63 32.65
CA ASN A 409 -12.61 -13.88 31.92
C ASN A 409 -13.51 -14.97 32.48
N GLY A 410 -14.13 -15.72 31.57
CA GLY A 410 -14.97 -16.89 31.93
C GLY A 410 -16.37 -16.54 32.40
N ARG A 411 -16.79 -15.28 32.46
CA ARG A 411 -18.18 -14.92 32.72
C ARG A 411 -19.06 -15.43 31.60
N VAL A 412 -20.05 -16.23 31.93
CA VAL A 412 -21.01 -16.81 30.98
C VAL A 412 -22.07 -15.78 30.64
N VAL A 413 -22.34 -15.62 29.36
CA VAL A 413 -23.34 -14.71 28.79
C VAL A 413 -24.08 -15.38 27.64
N ASP A 414 -25.25 -14.81 27.29
CA ASP A 414 -26.02 -15.25 26.13
C ASP A 414 -25.37 -14.71 24.83
N PHE A 415 -24.89 -15.62 23.99
CA PHE A 415 -24.28 -15.30 22.70
C PHE A 415 -25.25 -14.59 21.75
N TRP A 416 -26.50 -14.98 21.71
CA TRP A 416 -27.48 -14.47 20.75
C TRP A 416 -27.93 -13.05 21.07
N ASN A 417 -27.89 -12.67 22.33
CA ASN A 417 -28.26 -11.34 22.81
C ASN A 417 -27.05 -10.48 23.22
N PHE A 418 -25.86 -10.87 22.78
CA PHE A 418 -24.64 -10.12 23.11
C PHE A 418 -24.64 -8.74 22.44
N ASP A 419 -24.70 -7.71 23.28
CA ASP A 419 -24.74 -6.31 22.86
C ASP A 419 -23.41 -5.56 23.04
N GLY A 420 -22.34 -6.25 23.44
CA GLY A 420 -21.02 -5.69 23.71
C GLY A 420 -20.92 -4.91 25.02
N ASN A 421 -21.95 -4.93 25.85
CA ASN A 421 -22.06 -4.13 27.05
C ASN A 421 -21.54 -4.87 28.29
N PHE A 422 -20.23 -4.76 28.53
CA PHE A 422 -19.62 -5.12 29.81
C PHE A 422 -18.46 -4.16 30.12
N ALA A 423 -18.13 -4.02 31.42
CA ALA A 423 -17.15 -3.06 31.84
C ALA A 423 -15.74 -3.44 31.38
N GLU A 424 -14.98 -2.45 30.95
CA GLU A 424 -13.55 -2.61 30.74
C GLU A 424 -12.88 -2.96 32.07
N PRO A 425 -12.01 -3.96 32.11
CA PRO A 425 -11.30 -4.32 33.35
C PRO A 425 -10.26 -3.26 33.76
N ASP A 426 -9.94 -3.20 35.04
CA ASP A 426 -8.72 -2.57 35.47
C ASP A 426 -7.52 -3.49 35.12
N TRP A 427 -6.67 -3.05 34.22
CA TRP A 427 -5.61 -3.87 33.64
C TRP A 427 -4.42 -4.12 34.57
N GLY A 428 -4.22 -3.30 35.61
CA GLY A 428 -3.13 -3.46 36.53
C GLY A 428 -1.74 -3.36 35.91
N LYS A 429 -0.82 -4.23 36.33
CA LYS A 429 0.55 -4.30 35.80
C LYS A 429 0.64 -5.30 34.66
N PRO A 430 1.57 -5.10 33.69
CA PRO A 430 1.82 -6.10 32.66
C PRO A 430 2.21 -7.45 33.25
N THR A 431 1.62 -8.51 32.73
CA THR A 431 1.93 -9.91 33.10
C THR A 431 3.07 -10.48 32.26
N ARG A 432 3.28 -9.92 31.06
CA ARG A 432 4.37 -10.31 30.17
C ARG A 432 4.96 -9.07 29.50
N ILE A 433 6.28 -9.03 29.40
CA ILE A 433 7.04 -8.03 28.64
C ILE A 433 7.77 -8.78 27.54
N ILE A 434 7.72 -8.26 26.33
CA ILE A 434 8.36 -8.79 25.14
C ILE A 434 9.38 -7.77 24.65
N ASP A 435 10.58 -8.23 24.33
CA ASP A 435 11.65 -7.42 23.71
C ASP A 435 12.38 -8.34 22.72
N GLU A 436 12.10 -8.14 21.43
CA GLU A 436 12.60 -8.98 20.34
C GLU A 436 13.30 -8.11 19.28
N THR A 437 14.43 -8.60 18.80
CA THR A 437 15.27 -7.92 17.76
C THR A 437 15.40 -8.80 16.55
#